data_9f25de41268f046753b04e5e86f400e3
#
_entry.id   9f25de41268f046753b04e5e86f400e3
#
_cell.length_a   1.000
_cell.length_b   1.000
_cell.length_c   1.000
_cell.angle_alpha   90.00
_cell.angle_beta   90.00
_cell.angle_gamma   90.00
#
_symmetry.space_group_name_H-M   'P 1'
#
loop_
_entity.id
_entity.type
_entity.pdbx_description
1 polymer ?
#
loop_
_entity_poly.entity_id
_entity_poly.type
_entity_poly.pdbx_seq_one_letter_code
_entity_poly.pdbx_strand_id
1 'polypeptide(L)'
;MDTCYSNFKVNREHLPETICIDEFKSVKNIDGAMSFVFADFQSKSIIDIVEDRRLRSLTEYFSRFSLEARNNVKYICMDMYAPYISLVKSIFPNGEIVLDKFHIVNLINRAFNQTRIYIMNSIQDPSLKRKLKRFWKLLLKYYPDLCEIKYYC
;
A
#
# COMPACT_ATOMS: atom_id res chain seq x y z
N MET A 1 27.77 -7.32 -16.06
CA MET A 1 26.36 -7.07 -15.62
C MET A 1 26.42 -5.97 -14.57
N ASP A 2 26.83 -4.80 -14.99
CA ASP A 2 27.15 -3.73 -14.07
C ASP A 2 26.85 -2.40 -14.69
N THR A 3 26.36 -1.48 -13.88
CA THR A 3 26.42 -0.04 -14.15
C THR A 3 25.14 0.70 -14.50
N CYS A 4 23.96 0.17 -14.21
CA CYS A 4 22.75 1.04 -14.28
C CYS A 4 22.48 1.86 -13.00
N TYR A 5 23.13 1.57 -11.88
CA TYR A 5 22.81 2.16 -10.56
C TYR A 5 23.76 3.30 -10.12
N SER A 6 24.83 3.57 -10.83
CA SER A 6 25.88 4.47 -10.33
C SER A 6 25.62 5.97 -10.44
N ASN A 7 24.51 6.41 -11.05
CA ASN A 7 24.27 7.84 -11.31
C ASN A 7 22.90 8.39 -10.85
N PHE A 8 22.09 7.62 -10.15
CA PHE A 8 20.82 8.14 -9.64
C PHE A 8 21.05 8.88 -8.32
N LYS A 9 21.18 10.21 -8.41
CA LYS A 9 21.24 11.08 -7.23
C LYS A 9 19.86 11.63 -6.94
N VAL A 10 19.29 11.25 -5.81
CA VAL A 10 18.04 11.82 -5.32
C VAL A 10 18.27 13.32 -5.02
N ASN A 11 17.41 14.16 -5.58
CA ASN A 11 17.41 15.59 -5.24
C ASN A 11 16.86 15.78 -3.82
N ARG A 12 17.70 16.24 -2.90
CA ARG A 12 17.33 16.43 -1.50
C ARG A 12 16.65 17.78 -1.22
N GLU A 13 16.66 18.69 -2.19
CA GLU A 13 16.05 20.01 -2.11
C GLU A 13 14.60 20.03 -2.63
N HIS A 14 14.12 18.92 -3.17
CA HIS A 14 12.78 18.88 -3.74
C HIS A 14 12.07 17.56 -3.45
N LEU A 15 10.80 17.67 -2.99
CA LEU A 15 9.83 16.58 -2.97
C LEU A 15 8.54 17.07 -3.62
N PRO A 16 7.80 16.21 -4.32
CA PRO A 16 6.51 16.58 -4.90
C PRO A 16 5.45 16.82 -3.82
N GLU A 17 4.40 17.53 -4.18
CA GLU A 17 3.29 17.85 -3.28
C GLU A 17 2.55 16.61 -2.78
N THR A 18 2.47 15.58 -3.63
CA THR A 18 1.82 14.31 -3.29
C THR A 18 2.77 13.16 -3.53
N ILE A 19 3.08 12.41 -2.48
CA ILE A 19 3.90 11.20 -2.54
C ILE A 19 3.08 9.96 -2.22
N CYS A 20 3.37 8.87 -2.94
CA CYS A 20 2.86 7.55 -2.61
C CYS A 20 3.98 6.73 -1.98
N ILE A 21 3.70 6.08 -0.87
CA ILE A 21 4.64 5.18 -0.20
C ILE A 21 4.06 3.78 -0.09
N ASP A 22 4.91 2.79 -0.33
CA ASP A 22 4.53 1.38 -0.28
C ASP A 22 5.76 0.51 0.07
N GLU A 23 5.55 -0.76 0.27
CA GLU A 23 6.57 -1.75 0.55
C GLU A 23 6.56 -2.86 -0.51
N PHE A 24 7.72 -3.37 -0.79
CA PHE A 24 7.83 -4.58 -1.60
C PHE A 24 8.87 -5.55 -1.02
N LYS A 25 8.77 -6.80 -1.44
CA LYS A 25 9.70 -7.83 -0.99
C LYS A 25 11.08 -7.58 -1.59
N SER A 26 12.06 -7.41 -0.72
CA SER A 26 13.46 -7.22 -1.12
C SER A 26 14.04 -8.43 -1.86
N VAL A 27 15.12 -8.22 -2.61
CA VAL A 27 15.91 -9.29 -3.18
C VAL A 27 16.66 -10.04 -2.09
N LYS A 28 17.03 -11.32 -2.36
CA LYS A 28 17.54 -12.27 -1.36
C LYS A 28 18.83 -11.86 -0.62
N ASN A 29 19.55 -10.85 -1.09
CA ASN A 29 20.87 -10.47 -0.58
C ASN A 29 20.85 -9.20 0.30
N ILE A 30 19.67 -8.75 0.73
CA ILE A 30 19.52 -7.56 1.57
C ILE A 30 19.09 -7.99 2.98
N ASP A 31 19.68 -7.38 4.00
CA ASP A 31 19.37 -7.57 5.41
C ASP A 31 17.98 -7.04 5.80
N GLY A 32 16.97 -7.50 5.13
CA GLY A 32 15.58 -7.12 5.37
C GLY A 32 14.66 -7.82 4.39
N ALA A 33 13.54 -8.36 4.89
CA ALA A 33 12.59 -9.05 4.03
C ALA A 33 11.81 -8.09 3.11
N MET A 34 11.82 -6.79 3.42
CA MET A 34 11.00 -5.77 2.75
C MET A 34 11.77 -4.47 2.58
N SER A 35 11.69 -3.89 1.40
CA SER A 35 12.16 -2.54 1.09
C SER A 35 11.00 -1.56 1.01
N PHE A 36 11.32 -0.29 1.26
CA PHE A 36 10.39 0.82 1.16
C PHE A 36 10.58 1.52 -0.18
N VAL A 37 9.49 1.88 -0.83
CA VAL A 37 9.49 2.64 -2.08
C VAL A 37 8.62 3.89 -1.91
N PHE A 38 9.05 4.98 -2.51
CA PHE A 38 8.20 6.15 -2.62
C PHE A 38 8.26 6.77 -4.02
N ALA A 39 7.13 7.28 -4.47
CA ALA A 39 6.90 7.74 -5.83
C ALA A 39 6.14 9.06 -5.85
N ASP A 40 6.33 9.82 -6.89
CA ASP A 40 5.52 10.99 -7.20
C ASP A 40 4.16 10.55 -7.78
N PHE A 41 3.09 10.99 -7.15
CA PHE A 41 1.73 10.68 -7.59
C PHE A 41 1.41 11.27 -8.98
N GLN A 42 1.91 12.46 -9.30
CA GLN A 42 1.59 13.14 -10.56
C GLN A 42 2.33 12.53 -11.74
N SER A 43 3.65 12.44 -11.64
CA SER A 43 4.50 11.89 -12.71
C SER A 43 4.46 10.36 -12.78
N LYS A 44 3.95 9.70 -11.72
CA LYS A 44 3.94 8.22 -11.54
C LYS A 44 5.35 7.63 -11.60
N SER A 45 6.36 8.42 -11.29
CA SER A 45 7.74 7.99 -11.28
C SER A 45 8.20 7.64 -9.86
N ILE A 46 9.01 6.59 -9.74
CA ILE A 46 9.66 6.25 -8.49
C ILE A 46 10.71 7.32 -8.19
N ILE A 47 10.67 7.89 -6.98
CA ILE A 47 11.64 8.88 -6.52
C ILE A 47 12.85 8.16 -5.96
N ASP A 48 12.63 7.16 -5.11
CA ASP A 48 13.73 6.33 -4.58
C ASP A 48 13.21 5.04 -3.94
N ILE A 49 14.14 4.13 -3.67
CA ILE A 49 13.92 2.89 -2.95
C ILE A 49 14.88 2.84 -1.78
N VAL A 50 14.33 2.67 -0.57
CA VAL A 50 15.11 2.54 0.67
C VAL A 50 15.11 1.08 1.11
N GLU A 51 16.30 0.50 1.28
CA GLU A 51 16.46 -0.92 1.57
C GLU A 51 15.80 -1.32 2.91
N ASP A 52 15.89 -0.45 3.93
CA ASP A 52 15.34 -0.72 5.25
C ASP A 52 14.06 0.11 5.51
N ARG A 53 12.93 -0.58 5.69
CA ARG A 53 11.63 0.03 5.98
C ARG A 53 11.40 0.41 7.44
N ARG A 54 12.33 0.12 8.33
CA ARG A 54 12.18 0.42 9.76
C ARG A 54 12.08 1.91 10.00
N LEU A 55 11.23 2.31 10.94
CA LEU A 55 10.94 3.71 11.26
C LEU A 55 12.21 4.54 11.47
N ARG A 56 13.19 4.00 12.20
CA ARG A 56 14.46 4.69 12.48
C ARG A 56 15.22 5.01 11.18
N SER A 57 15.38 4.03 10.30
CA SER A 57 16.10 4.17 9.04
C SER A 57 15.39 5.14 8.11
N LEU A 58 14.05 5.08 8.03
CA LEU A 58 13.26 5.99 7.22
C LEU A 58 13.29 7.43 7.79
N THR A 59 13.25 7.58 9.11
CA THR A 59 13.38 8.90 9.75
C THR A 59 14.74 9.53 9.43
N GLU A 60 15.82 8.76 9.55
CA GLU A 60 17.16 9.21 9.19
C GLU A 60 17.28 9.54 7.70
N TYR A 61 16.70 8.70 6.82
CA TYR A 61 16.69 8.92 5.38
C TYR A 61 15.98 10.21 4.99
N PHE A 62 14.75 10.43 5.46
CA PHE A 62 13.96 11.61 5.13
C PHE A 62 14.45 12.89 5.81
N SER A 63 15.15 12.79 6.93
CA SER A 63 15.80 13.94 7.59
C SER A 63 16.93 14.57 6.73
N ARG A 64 17.41 13.83 5.73
CA ARG A 64 18.41 14.36 4.77
C ARG A 64 17.82 15.30 3.72
N PHE A 65 16.49 15.35 3.58
CA PHE A 65 15.83 16.33 2.75
C PHE A 65 15.72 17.66 3.48
N SER A 66 15.83 18.76 2.73
CA SER A 66 15.66 20.09 3.30
C SER A 66 14.28 20.25 3.95
N LEU A 67 14.19 21.14 4.93
CA LEU A 67 12.90 21.41 5.58
C LEU A 67 11.89 21.97 4.56
N GLU A 68 12.35 22.75 3.60
CA GLU A 68 11.52 23.30 2.54
C GLU A 68 10.94 22.18 1.66
N ALA A 69 11.74 21.21 1.25
CA ALA A 69 11.29 20.05 0.50
C ALA A 69 10.23 19.25 1.28
N ARG A 70 10.46 19.03 2.58
CA ARG A 70 9.50 18.31 3.44
C ARG A 70 8.21 19.09 3.70
N ASN A 71 8.27 20.41 3.79
CA ASN A 71 7.11 21.30 3.91
C ASN A 71 6.27 21.37 2.63
N ASN A 72 6.87 21.11 1.46
CA ASN A 72 6.16 21.06 0.19
C ASN A 72 5.21 19.86 0.07
N VAL A 73 5.48 18.78 0.81
CA VAL A 73 4.63 17.59 0.80
C VAL A 73 3.34 17.87 1.57
N LYS A 74 2.20 17.82 0.87
CA LYS A 74 0.87 18.02 1.43
C LYS A 74 0.10 16.72 1.62
N TYR A 75 0.27 15.76 0.71
CA TYR A 75 -0.45 14.50 0.76
C TYR A 75 0.49 13.31 0.68
N ILE A 76 0.30 12.34 1.58
CA ILE A 76 1.04 11.09 1.59
C ILE A 76 0.04 9.93 1.47
N CYS A 77 0.00 9.31 0.28
CA CYS A 77 -0.80 8.12 0.03
C CYS A 77 -0.06 6.89 0.55
N MET A 78 -0.69 6.14 1.46
CA MET A 78 -0.07 4.98 2.11
C MET A 78 -1.09 3.97 2.60
N ASP A 79 -0.63 2.79 3.02
CA ASP A 79 -1.44 1.83 3.75
C ASP A 79 -1.63 2.22 5.23
N MET A 80 -2.44 1.46 5.95
CA MET A 80 -2.75 1.70 7.37
C MET A 80 -1.67 1.15 8.32
N TYR A 81 -0.38 1.31 7.99
CA TYR A 81 0.71 0.83 8.83
C TYR A 81 1.13 1.87 9.88
N ALA A 82 0.94 1.55 11.16
CA ALA A 82 1.16 2.50 12.26
C ALA A 82 2.56 3.16 12.29
N PRO A 83 3.68 2.48 12.00
CA PRO A 83 5.00 3.12 11.92
C PRO A 83 5.08 4.21 10.87
N TYR A 84 4.40 4.08 9.73
CA TYR A 84 4.39 5.12 8.69
C TYR A 84 3.57 6.34 9.10
N ILE A 85 2.47 6.14 9.85
CA ILE A 85 1.73 7.25 10.45
C ILE A 85 2.66 8.08 11.35
N SER A 86 3.48 7.42 12.16
CA SER A 86 4.46 8.07 13.04
C SER A 86 5.56 8.79 12.23
N LEU A 87 6.04 8.17 11.15
CA LEU A 87 7.02 8.76 10.24
C LEU A 87 6.47 10.07 9.64
N VAL A 88 5.28 10.02 9.06
CA VAL A 88 4.66 11.19 8.42
C VAL A 88 4.53 12.34 9.41
N LYS A 89 3.99 12.09 10.59
CA LYS A 89 3.79 13.11 11.63
C LYS A 89 5.11 13.74 12.12
N SER A 90 6.22 13.00 12.09
CA SER A 90 7.52 13.49 12.57
C SER A 90 8.32 14.20 11.49
N ILE A 91 8.15 13.85 10.22
CA ILE A 91 9.01 14.28 9.12
C ILE A 91 8.37 15.34 8.23
N PHE A 92 7.06 15.23 7.99
CA PHE A 92 6.33 16.09 7.06
C PHE A 92 5.36 17.02 7.78
N PRO A 93 5.77 18.26 8.12
CA PRO A 93 4.96 19.16 8.97
C PRO A 93 3.58 19.48 8.40
N ASN A 94 3.47 19.57 7.06
CA ASN A 94 2.23 19.88 6.36
C ASN A 94 1.56 18.64 5.75
N GLY A 95 2.11 17.44 6.02
CA GLY A 95 1.68 16.21 5.37
C GLY A 95 0.39 15.63 5.93
N GLU A 96 -0.64 15.53 5.11
CA GLU A 96 -1.88 14.83 5.40
C GLU A 96 -1.83 13.40 4.86
N ILE A 97 -2.29 12.45 5.68
CA ILE A 97 -2.31 11.04 5.30
C ILE A 97 -3.55 10.73 4.49
N VAL A 98 -3.35 10.20 3.29
CA VAL A 98 -4.39 9.65 2.42
C VAL A 98 -4.26 8.13 2.41
N LEU A 99 -5.33 7.45 2.83
CA LEU A 99 -5.31 5.99 2.84
C LEU A 99 -5.50 5.42 1.44
N ASP A 100 -4.65 4.48 1.06
CA ASP A 100 -4.78 3.79 -0.21
C ASP A 100 -6.05 2.93 -0.24
N LYS A 101 -6.93 3.25 -1.19
CA LYS A 101 -8.20 2.55 -1.42
C LYS A 101 -8.01 1.04 -1.64
N PHE A 102 -6.92 0.65 -2.32
CA PHE A 102 -6.65 -0.77 -2.61
C PHE A 102 -6.47 -1.58 -1.31
N HIS A 103 -5.72 -1.04 -0.36
CA HIS A 103 -5.50 -1.69 0.94
C HIS A 103 -6.79 -1.78 1.76
N ILE A 104 -7.64 -0.74 1.73
CA ILE A 104 -8.95 -0.75 2.40
C ILE A 104 -9.86 -1.82 1.79
N VAL A 105 -9.96 -1.86 0.45
CA VAL A 105 -10.78 -2.86 -0.26
C VAL A 105 -10.28 -4.28 0.04
N ASN A 106 -8.97 -4.51 0.05
CA ASN A 106 -8.40 -5.81 0.39
C ASN A 106 -8.70 -6.21 1.84
N LEU A 107 -8.67 -5.27 2.78
CA LEU A 107 -9.02 -5.54 4.18
C LEU A 107 -10.49 -5.98 4.30
N ILE A 108 -11.40 -5.26 3.64
CA ILE A 108 -12.82 -5.59 3.59
C ILE A 108 -13.03 -6.98 2.97
N ASN A 109 -12.39 -7.24 1.83
CA ASN A 109 -12.49 -8.53 1.14
C ASN A 109 -11.97 -9.70 2.00
N ARG A 110 -10.90 -9.50 2.75
CA ARG A 110 -10.39 -10.50 3.71
C ARG A 110 -11.41 -10.77 4.81
N ALA A 111 -12.00 -9.73 5.40
CA ALA A 111 -13.03 -9.87 6.44
C ALA A 111 -14.26 -10.63 5.92
N PHE A 112 -14.76 -10.27 4.74
CA PHE A 112 -15.84 -10.98 4.06
C PHE A 112 -15.52 -12.46 3.84
N ASN A 113 -14.32 -12.75 3.34
CA ASN A 113 -13.93 -14.14 3.10
C ASN A 113 -13.79 -14.95 4.39
N GLN A 114 -13.29 -14.36 5.47
CA GLN A 114 -13.23 -15.01 6.78
C GLN A 114 -14.63 -15.32 7.31
N THR A 115 -15.57 -14.36 7.23
CA THR A 115 -16.96 -14.55 7.60
C THR A 115 -17.62 -15.66 6.78
N ARG A 116 -17.40 -15.65 5.46
CA ARG A 116 -17.88 -16.73 4.58
C ARG A 116 -17.37 -18.10 5.01
N ILE A 117 -16.08 -18.21 5.30
CA ILE A 117 -15.47 -19.48 5.74
C ILE A 117 -16.07 -19.92 7.08
N TYR A 118 -16.22 -19.00 8.02
CA TYR A 118 -16.86 -19.29 9.32
C TYR A 118 -18.27 -19.83 9.15
N ILE A 119 -19.11 -19.12 8.39
CA ILE A 119 -20.49 -19.55 8.10
C ILE A 119 -20.50 -20.91 7.38
N MET A 120 -19.64 -21.08 6.35
CA MET A 120 -19.55 -22.34 5.60
C MET A 120 -19.19 -23.53 6.50
N ASN A 121 -18.40 -23.33 7.54
CA ASN A 121 -18.01 -24.40 8.48
C ASN A 121 -19.11 -24.71 9.51
N SER A 122 -19.95 -23.72 9.84
CA SER A 122 -21.09 -23.92 10.79
C SER A 122 -22.36 -24.47 10.14
N ILE A 123 -22.52 -24.38 8.83
CA ILE A 123 -23.70 -24.87 8.10
C ILE A 123 -23.66 -26.38 7.98
N GLN A 124 -24.82 -27.03 8.26
CA GLN A 124 -25.03 -28.48 8.07
C GLN A 124 -25.51 -28.83 6.66
N ASP A 125 -26.17 -27.91 5.95
CA ASP A 125 -26.68 -28.12 4.59
C ASP A 125 -25.56 -28.22 3.56
N PRO A 126 -25.35 -29.40 2.91
CA PRO A 126 -24.29 -29.58 1.91
C PRO A 126 -24.50 -28.76 0.65
N SER A 127 -25.76 -28.45 0.29
CA SER A 127 -26.07 -27.64 -0.91
C SER A 127 -25.62 -26.20 -0.72
N LEU A 128 -25.97 -25.59 0.42
CA LEU A 128 -25.57 -24.22 0.74
C LEU A 128 -24.05 -24.11 0.94
N LYS A 129 -23.43 -25.07 1.58
CA LYS A 129 -21.99 -25.18 1.74
C LYS A 129 -21.28 -25.20 0.37
N ARG A 130 -21.81 -25.96 -0.59
CA ARG A 130 -21.29 -26.02 -1.96
C ARG A 130 -21.40 -24.68 -2.69
N LYS A 131 -22.55 -23.98 -2.54
CA LYS A 131 -22.77 -22.65 -3.12
C LYS A 131 -21.78 -21.62 -2.58
N LEU A 132 -21.60 -21.55 -1.26
CA LEU A 132 -20.63 -20.65 -0.62
C LEU A 132 -19.18 -20.94 -1.05
N LYS A 133 -18.85 -22.22 -1.28
CA LYS A 133 -17.54 -22.61 -1.81
C LYS A 133 -17.35 -22.23 -3.28
N ARG A 134 -18.38 -22.40 -4.10
CA ARG A 134 -18.29 -22.19 -5.56
C ARG A 134 -18.35 -20.73 -5.95
N PHE A 135 -19.23 -19.95 -5.31
CA PHE A 135 -19.52 -18.57 -5.71
C PHE A 135 -18.83 -17.50 -4.85
N TRP A 136 -17.79 -17.85 -4.11
CA TRP A 136 -17.10 -16.93 -3.21
C TRP A 136 -16.57 -15.66 -3.91
N LYS A 137 -16.16 -15.75 -5.18
CA LYS A 137 -15.69 -14.60 -5.95
C LYS A 137 -16.79 -13.57 -6.19
N LEU A 138 -18.07 -13.97 -6.25
CA LEU A 138 -19.18 -13.03 -6.41
C LEU A 138 -19.37 -12.15 -5.18
N LEU A 139 -19.06 -12.66 -3.99
CA LEU A 139 -19.14 -11.91 -2.73
C LEU A 139 -18.06 -10.82 -2.63
N LEU A 140 -17.01 -10.90 -3.44
CA LEU A 140 -15.91 -9.95 -3.49
C LEU A 140 -16.00 -8.98 -4.65
N LYS A 141 -17.05 -9.08 -5.49
CA LYS A 141 -17.27 -8.14 -6.57
C LYS A 141 -17.89 -6.84 -6.06
N TYR A 142 -17.48 -5.75 -6.68
CA TYR A 142 -18.09 -4.46 -6.43
C TYR A 142 -19.56 -4.46 -6.87
N TYR A 143 -20.44 -3.83 -6.08
CA TYR A 143 -21.91 -3.87 -6.32
C TYR A 143 -22.34 -3.49 -7.75
N PRO A 144 -21.79 -2.46 -8.43
CA PRO A 144 -22.08 -2.19 -9.83
C PRO A 144 -21.76 -3.35 -10.77
N ASP A 145 -20.64 -4.06 -10.54
CA ASP A 145 -20.25 -5.23 -11.34
C ASP A 145 -21.22 -6.42 -11.16
N LEU A 146 -21.92 -6.47 -10.00
CA LEU A 146 -22.95 -7.48 -9.74
C LEU A 146 -24.26 -7.19 -10.46
N CYS A 147 -24.57 -5.91 -10.74
CA CYS A 147 -25.76 -5.51 -11.46
C CYS A 147 -25.70 -5.89 -12.95
N GLU A 148 -24.50 -5.91 -13.54
CA GLU A 148 -24.30 -6.35 -14.92
C GLU A 148 -24.48 -7.87 -15.10
N ILE A 149 -24.28 -8.66 -14.04
CA ILE A 149 -24.45 -10.14 -14.08
C ILE A 149 -25.91 -10.54 -14.17
N LYS A 150 -26.86 -9.67 -13.84
CA LYS A 150 -28.31 -9.95 -13.95
C LYS A 150 -28.80 -10.22 -15.39
N TYR A 151 -28.01 -9.91 -16.39
CA TYR A 151 -28.37 -10.13 -17.79
C TYR A 151 -27.91 -11.48 -18.35
N TYR A 152 -27.29 -12.33 -17.55
CA TYR A 152 -26.78 -13.64 -17.96
C TYR A 152 -27.35 -14.83 -17.14
N CYS A 153 -28.42 -14.62 -16.39
CA CYS A 153 -29.16 -15.68 -15.67
C CYS A 153 -30.51 -15.95 -16.32
#